data_ce3f3dea1b8c130f1b113ef7a22398f7
#
_entry.id   ce3f3dea1b8c130f1b113ef7a22398f7
#
_cell.length_a   1.000
_cell.length_b   1.000
_cell.length_c   1.000
_cell.angle_alpha   90.00
_cell.angle_beta   90.00
_cell.angle_gamma   90.00
#
_symmetry.space_group_name_H-M   'P 1'
#
loop_
_entity.id
_entity.type
_entity.pdbx_description
1 polymer ?
#
loop_
_entity_poly.entity_id
_entity_poly.type
_entity_poly.pdbx_seq_one_letter_code
_entity_poly.pdbx_strand_id
1 'polypeptide(L)'
;MNEYRSGEFGGANRDGERHDENREVGSPDEANPVRLEADGAKQTGHGAPKRYWGRRIVLAIVVLAVAGALGVVVNAGFDRHAASEAAARQELVGRQNRVPSLRIEKVKAVDTPKEVRLPATTQAFESATLFARQNGYIEKRFVDIGSRVKAGALLALISAPEVDDQLNQARAQLKQMVATLEQVTAQRDLANVTNQRNAPLVREGWQTKQSGDQTRLTLAAQNAAVNVANANIEAQKAQISRLERMQSYERVTAPFDGVITQRSIDTGSLVTADTSSGSPLFSIARDNVLRVQVHVPQDVALQLKPGMEAALDVPELPGQRFAGEVARTATALDANSRTLLVEADIKNADYKLSPGLYGTVRFNVPRPVPIMMIPSAALIFDQHGTRVATNVDGVARLHKVTLGDDEGAQVQIIGGLAPGQNLIVNPPAGIENGAKIAVAAPTHPVPEAAASASHATQAVQR
;
A
#
# COMPACT_ATOMS: atom_id res chain seq x y z
N MET A 1 0.51 5.72 -53.26
CA MET A 1 1.35 5.14 -54.31
C MET A 1 2.13 4.03 -53.65
N ASN A 2 1.75 2.81 -54.03
CA ASN A 2 2.36 1.49 -53.82
C ASN A 2 2.55 1.04 -52.35
N GLU A 3 1.73 0.12 -51.87
CA GLU A 3 1.43 -1.29 -52.28
C GLU A 3 2.54 -2.29 -51.98
N TYR A 4 2.06 -3.39 -51.35
CA TYR A 4 2.51 -4.79 -51.41
C TYR A 4 3.44 -5.22 -50.26
N ARG A 5 3.31 -6.35 -49.59
CA ARG A 5 2.55 -7.62 -49.79
C ARG A 5 2.71 -8.48 -48.56
N SER A 6 1.67 -9.00 -48.05
CA SER A 6 1.28 -10.39 -47.81
C SER A 6 2.39 -11.46 -47.89
N GLY A 7 2.37 -12.34 -46.93
CA GLY A 7 3.03 -13.63 -46.92
C GLY A 7 2.43 -14.52 -45.85
N GLU A 8 1.35 -15.23 -46.20
CA GLU A 8 0.82 -16.46 -45.64
C GLU A 8 1.84 -17.58 -45.83
N PHE A 9 1.86 -18.51 -44.91
CA PHE A 9 2.04 -19.98 -45.03
C PHE A 9 1.92 -20.46 -43.59
N GLY A 10 0.97 -21.25 -43.17
CA GLY A 10 0.35 -22.38 -43.84
C GLY A 10 0.89 -23.67 -43.26
N GLY A 11 0.00 -24.40 -42.65
CA GLY A 11 0.05 -25.83 -42.77
C GLY A 11 0.27 -26.68 -41.54
N ALA A 12 -0.78 -27.29 -41.08
CA ALA A 12 -1.00 -28.74 -40.96
C ALA A 12 -0.50 -29.41 -39.66
N ASN A 13 -1.46 -29.80 -38.82
CA ASN A 13 -2.25 -31.05 -38.88
C ASN A 13 -1.46 -32.32 -38.55
N ARG A 14 -1.84 -32.98 -37.49
CA ARG A 14 -2.09 -34.41 -37.30
C ARG A 14 -2.15 -34.74 -35.82
N ASP A 15 -3.35 -35.13 -35.40
CA ASP A 15 -3.85 -36.52 -35.25
C ASP A 15 -3.20 -37.31 -34.16
N GLY A 16 -4.03 -37.81 -33.29
CA GLY A 16 -3.81 -39.11 -32.72
C GLY A 16 -4.29 -39.29 -31.30
N GLU A 17 -5.47 -39.85 -31.23
CA GLU A 17 -5.96 -40.98 -30.43
C GLU A 17 -6.19 -40.72 -28.94
N ARG A 18 -7.47 -40.69 -28.59
CA ARG A 18 -8.38 -41.76 -28.11
C ARG A 18 -7.69 -42.77 -27.19
N HIS A 19 -8.11 -42.74 -25.93
CA HIS A 19 -8.52 -43.95 -25.25
C HIS A 19 -9.62 -43.63 -24.23
N ASP A 20 -10.81 -44.09 -24.59
CA ASP A 20 -11.89 -44.51 -23.70
C ASP A 20 -11.36 -45.59 -22.76
N GLU A 21 -11.75 -45.61 -21.53
CA GLU A 21 -12.14 -46.81 -20.83
C GLU A 21 -13.14 -46.46 -19.73
N ASN A 22 -14.37 -46.68 -20.12
CA ASN A 22 -15.50 -47.08 -19.28
C ASN A 22 -15.08 -48.18 -18.30
N ARG A 23 -15.53 -48.08 -17.08
CA ARG A 23 -16.05 -49.22 -16.31
C ARG A 23 -17.07 -48.74 -15.27
N GLU A 24 -18.30 -48.84 -15.69
CA GLU A 24 -19.42 -49.28 -14.91
C GLU A 24 -19.09 -50.62 -14.24
N VAL A 25 -19.74 -50.91 -13.15
CA VAL A 25 -20.31 -52.16 -12.64
C VAL A 25 -20.53 -51.90 -11.15
N GLY A 26 -21.66 -51.86 -10.52
CA GLY A 26 -22.82 -52.72 -10.72
C GLY A 26 -23.25 -53.10 -9.33
N SER A 27 -24.42 -52.68 -8.89
CA SER A 27 -25.16 -53.33 -7.83
C SER A 27 -25.50 -54.76 -8.25
N PRO A 28 -25.67 -55.66 -7.31
CA PRO A 28 -26.90 -56.41 -7.23
C PRO A 28 -27.33 -56.54 -5.76
N ASP A 29 -28.52 -56.35 -5.39
CA ASP A 29 -29.79 -56.99 -5.60
C ASP A 29 -29.83 -58.48 -5.40
N GLU A 30 -30.82 -58.85 -4.59
CA GLU A 30 -31.60 -60.08 -4.56
C GLU A 30 -30.88 -61.42 -4.22
N ALA A 31 -31.37 -62.16 -3.31
CA ALA A 31 -32.45 -63.09 -3.45
C ALA A 31 -32.35 -64.13 -2.36
N ASN A 32 -33.32 -64.27 -1.64
CA ASN A 32 -34.39 -65.30 -1.72
C ASN A 32 -34.01 -66.74 -1.30
N PRO A 33 -34.99 -67.45 -0.94
CA PRO A 33 -34.99 -68.44 0.16
C PRO A 33 -34.87 -69.87 -0.39
N VAL A 34 -34.41 -70.78 0.43
CA VAL A 34 -34.49 -72.19 0.11
C VAL A 34 -35.25 -72.90 1.21
N ARG A 35 -36.35 -73.33 0.72
CA ARG A 35 -37.27 -74.38 1.15
C ARG A 35 -36.59 -75.69 0.83
N LEU A 36 -36.85 -76.71 1.66
CA LEU A 36 -36.98 -78.15 1.36
C LEU A 36 -37.19 -78.86 2.64
N GLU A 37 -38.37 -79.36 2.85
CA GLU A 37 -38.86 -80.71 2.57
C GLU A 37 -38.10 -81.77 3.38
N ALA A 38 -38.78 -82.30 4.31
CA ALA A 38 -39.67 -83.48 4.31
C ALA A 38 -38.94 -84.83 4.19
N ASP A 39 -39.37 -85.62 4.95
CA ASP A 39 -39.45 -87.10 4.95
C ASP A 39 -38.66 -87.72 6.08
N GLY A 40 -39.17 -88.60 6.82
CA GLY A 40 -40.18 -89.63 6.72
C GLY A 40 -40.09 -90.58 7.89
N ALA A 41 -41.17 -90.86 8.39
CA ALA A 41 -41.78 -92.10 8.76
C ALA A 41 -41.00 -93.17 9.48
N LYS A 42 -41.56 -93.60 10.50
CA LYS A 42 -42.13 -94.93 10.90
C LYS A 42 -41.91 -95.34 12.36
N GLN A 43 -43.02 -95.43 13.04
CA GLN A 43 -43.62 -96.63 13.68
C GLN A 43 -42.64 -97.44 14.50
N THR A 44 -42.92 -97.86 15.66
CA THR A 44 -44.03 -98.63 16.30
C THR A 44 -43.69 -98.83 17.75
N GLY A 45 -44.73 -99.11 18.59
CA GLY A 45 -44.58 -99.97 19.68
C GLY A 45 -45.30 -99.62 20.99
N HIS A 46 -46.40 -100.21 21.12
CA HIS A 46 -47.26 -100.39 22.27
C HIS A 46 -46.66 -100.59 23.65
N GLY A 47 -47.38 -100.06 24.67
CA GLY A 47 -47.20 -100.42 26.05
C GLY A 47 -47.97 -99.55 27.02
N ALA A 48 -49.23 -99.92 27.32
CA ALA A 48 -50.10 -99.31 28.33
C ALA A 48 -49.76 -99.82 29.73
N PRO A 49 -50.48 -99.44 30.78
CA PRO A 49 -50.36 -98.18 31.55
C PRO A 49 -50.08 -98.47 33.07
N LYS A 50 -49.53 -97.51 33.76
CA LYS A 50 -49.64 -97.48 35.22
C LYS A 50 -49.96 -96.08 35.73
N ARG A 51 -51.10 -96.02 36.29
CA ARG A 51 -51.80 -95.01 37.04
C ARG A 51 -50.98 -94.40 38.16
N TYR A 52 -50.51 -93.20 38.07
CA TYR A 52 -49.96 -92.39 39.17
C TYR A 52 -50.71 -91.06 39.26
N TRP A 53 -51.86 -91.01 39.80
CA TRP A 53 -52.74 -89.84 39.94
C TRP A 53 -52.20 -88.86 41.03
N GLY A 54 -51.43 -89.27 41.99
CA GLY A 54 -50.87 -88.43 43.03
C GLY A 54 -49.76 -87.49 42.59
N ARG A 55 -48.96 -87.89 41.56
CA ARG A 55 -47.84 -87.10 41.06
C ARG A 55 -48.26 -85.95 40.13
N ARG A 56 -49.45 -86.02 39.52
CA ARG A 56 -49.99 -84.96 38.62
C ARG A 56 -50.52 -83.75 39.38
N ILE A 57 -51.06 -83.98 40.63
CA ILE A 57 -51.56 -82.89 41.48
C ILE A 57 -50.39 -82.07 42.03
N VAL A 58 -49.32 -82.73 42.49
CA VAL A 58 -48.11 -81.99 42.96
C VAL A 58 -47.43 -81.20 41.82
N LEU A 59 -47.38 -81.77 40.61
CA LEU A 59 -46.83 -81.09 39.47
C LEU A 59 -47.65 -79.86 39.01
N ALA A 60 -49.02 -79.99 39.12
CA ALA A 60 -49.91 -78.85 38.82
C ALA A 60 -49.77 -77.73 39.87
N ILE A 61 -49.58 -78.03 41.12
CA ILE A 61 -49.34 -77.02 42.19
C ILE A 61 -47.99 -76.33 41.99
N VAL A 62 -46.93 -77.06 41.64
CA VAL A 62 -45.61 -76.51 41.38
C VAL A 62 -45.61 -75.60 40.10
N VAL A 63 -46.33 -76.03 39.04
CA VAL A 63 -46.48 -75.24 37.84
C VAL A 63 -47.28 -73.96 38.14
N LEU A 64 -48.34 -74.00 38.93
CA LEU A 64 -49.10 -72.82 39.35
C LEU A 64 -48.28 -71.89 40.23
N ALA A 65 -47.47 -72.44 41.15
CA ALA A 65 -46.56 -71.61 41.97
C ALA A 65 -45.45 -70.94 41.14
N VAL A 66 -44.89 -71.70 40.18
CA VAL A 66 -43.90 -71.13 39.27
C VAL A 66 -44.54 -70.05 38.32
N ALA A 67 -45.74 -70.31 37.78
CA ALA A 67 -46.50 -69.38 37.01
C ALA A 67 -46.84 -68.08 37.80
N GLY A 68 -47.26 -68.27 39.07
CA GLY A 68 -47.51 -67.14 39.98
C GLY A 68 -46.26 -66.33 40.29
N ALA A 69 -45.15 -67.05 40.57
CA ALA A 69 -43.84 -66.36 40.76
C ALA A 69 -43.35 -65.63 39.53
N LEU A 70 -43.49 -66.21 38.32
CA LEU A 70 -43.18 -65.60 37.08
C LEU A 70 -44.06 -64.34 36.79
N GLY A 71 -45.40 -64.49 37.13
CA GLY A 71 -46.32 -63.35 37.00
C GLY A 71 -45.94 -62.15 37.86
N VAL A 72 -45.51 -62.46 39.14
CA VAL A 72 -45.04 -61.41 40.07
C VAL A 72 -43.72 -60.73 39.55
N VAL A 73 -42.79 -61.54 39.03
CA VAL A 73 -41.52 -61.04 38.49
C VAL A 73 -41.74 -60.19 37.23
N VAL A 74 -42.64 -60.65 36.33
CA VAL A 74 -42.98 -59.89 35.09
C VAL A 74 -43.71 -58.59 35.45
N ASN A 75 -44.68 -58.63 36.39
CA ASN A 75 -45.40 -57.45 36.84
C ASN A 75 -44.46 -56.46 37.56
N ALA A 76 -43.55 -56.94 38.40
CA ALA A 76 -42.52 -56.09 39.02
C ALA A 76 -41.51 -55.58 38.04
N GLY A 77 -41.27 -56.27 36.90
CA GLY A 77 -40.46 -55.80 35.76
C GLY A 77 -41.14 -54.65 35.00
N PHE A 78 -42.44 -54.78 34.74
CA PHE A 78 -43.23 -53.73 34.09
C PHE A 78 -43.32 -52.48 34.96
N ASP A 79 -43.57 -52.62 36.27
CA ASP A 79 -43.60 -51.43 37.16
C ASP A 79 -42.25 -50.74 37.28
N ARG A 80 -41.15 -51.49 37.24
CA ARG A 80 -39.79 -50.86 37.18
C ARG A 80 -39.52 -50.18 35.89
N HIS A 81 -39.93 -50.74 34.74
CA HIS A 81 -39.80 -50.09 33.44
C HIS A 81 -40.64 -48.80 33.35
N ALA A 82 -41.90 -48.86 33.78
CA ALA A 82 -42.79 -47.70 33.81
C ALA A 82 -42.25 -46.59 34.75
N ALA A 83 -41.71 -46.97 35.91
CA ALA A 83 -41.06 -45.98 36.79
C ALA A 83 -39.78 -45.39 36.24
N SER A 84 -38.93 -46.17 35.52
CA SER A 84 -37.70 -45.65 34.86
C SER A 84 -38.03 -44.78 33.68
N GLU A 85 -39.05 -45.07 32.89
CA GLU A 85 -39.52 -44.20 31.82
C GLU A 85 -40.13 -42.91 32.35
N ALA A 86 -40.90 -42.92 33.42
CA ALA A 86 -41.46 -41.77 34.10
C ALA A 86 -40.34 -40.85 34.64
N ALA A 87 -39.33 -41.46 35.29
CA ALA A 87 -38.17 -40.77 35.81
C ALA A 87 -37.34 -40.13 34.67
N ALA A 88 -37.11 -40.87 33.57
CA ALA A 88 -36.43 -40.37 32.41
C ALA A 88 -37.18 -39.20 31.71
N ARG A 89 -38.53 -39.33 31.63
CA ARG A 89 -39.36 -38.20 31.10
C ARG A 89 -39.34 -36.99 32.02
N GLN A 90 -39.39 -37.18 33.33
CA GLN A 90 -39.27 -36.08 34.28
C GLN A 90 -37.88 -35.41 34.23
N GLU A 91 -36.83 -36.21 34.06
CA GLU A 91 -35.47 -35.68 33.89
C GLU A 91 -35.30 -34.90 32.56
N LEU A 92 -35.89 -35.41 31.47
CA LEU A 92 -35.93 -34.71 30.19
C LEU A 92 -36.70 -33.38 30.27
N VAL A 93 -37.88 -33.39 30.91
CA VAL A 93 -38.66 -32.15 31.13
C VAL A 93 -37.95 -31.21 32.07
N GLY A 94 -37.26 -31.71 33.08
CA GLY A 94 -36.43 -30.93 34.01
C GLY A 94 -35.21 -30.32 33.30
N ARG A 95 -34.61 -31.04 32.32
CA ARG A 95 -33.52 -30.53 31.49
C ARG A 95 -34.02 -29.48 30.49
N GLN A 96 -35.17 -29.71 29.88
CA GLN A 96 -35.79 -28.75 28.93
C GLN A 96 -36.24 -27.46 29.62
N ASN A 97 -36.67 -27.52 30.87
CA ASN A 97 -37.11 -26.35 31.64
C ASN A 97 -35.99 -25.64 32.41
N ARG A 98 -34.76 -26.15 32.40
CA ARG A 98 -33.63 -25.42 32.97
C ARG A 98 -33.31 -24.21 32.11
N VAL A 99 -33.54 -23.02 32.63
CA VAL A 99 -33.08 -21.77 32.02
C VAL A 99 -31.56 -21.79 32.02
N PRO A 100 -30.92 -21.82 30.84
CA PRO A 100 -29.47 -21.87 30.77
C PRO A 100 -28.85 -20.59 31.34
N SER A 101 -27.88 -20.74 32.25
CA SER A 101 -27.12 -19.63 32.76
C SER A 101 -26.01 -19.32 31.75
N LEU A 102 -26.07 -18.12 31.12
CA LEU A 102 -25.19 -17.74 30.03
C LEU A 102 -24.34 -16.54 30.44
N ARG A 103 -23.11 -16.56 29.99
CA ARG A 103 -22.18 -15.43 30.16
C ARG A 103 -22.60 -14.29 29.22
N ILE A 104 -22.70 -13.10 29.79
CA ILE A 104 -23.05 -11.90 29.05
C ILE A 104 -21.85 -10.92 29.05
N GLU A 105 -21.57 -10.38 27.91
CA GLU A 105 -20.54 -9.35 27.72
C GLU A 105 -21.16 -8.12 27.03
N LYS A 106 -20.82 -6.92 27.49
CA LYS A 106 -21.27 -5.69 26.82
C LYS A 106 -20.46 -5.47 25.56
N VAL A 107 -21.15 -5.27 24.44
CA VAL A 107 -20.55 -4.92 23.17
C VAL A 107 -19.89 -3.55 23.28
N LYS A 108 -18.59 -3.48 22.98
CA LYS A 108 -17.82 -2.25 22.96
C LYS A 108 -17.61 -1.82 21.51
N ALA A 109 -17.88 -0.56 21.23
CA ALA A 109 -17.47 0.04 19.99
C ALA A 109 -15.95 0.29 20.03
N VAL A 110 -15.29 -0.04 18.93
CA VAL A 110 -13.88 0.25 18.71
C VAL A 110 -13.78 1.30 17.63
N ASP A 111 -13.32 2.47 18.02
CA ASP A 111 -13.12 3.64 17.13
C ASP A 111 -11.62 3.87 16.86
N THR A 112 -10.81 2.84 17.06
CA THR A 112 -9.37 2.91 16.80
C THR A 112 -9.12 2.92 15.29
N PRO A 113 -8.25 3.82 14.78
CA PRO A 113 -7.87 3.82 13.37
C PRO A 113 -7.35 2.43 12.94
N LYS A 114 -7.64 2.04 11.71
CA LYS A 114 -7.09 0.83 11.12
C LYS A 114 -5.65 1.10 10.69
N GLU A 115 -4.68 0.36 11.25
CA GLU A 115 -3.31 0.38 10.74
C GLU A 115 -3.26 -0.39 9.43
N VAL A 116 -2.89 0.29 8.37
CA VAL A 116 -2.69 -0.28 7.04
C VAL A 116 -1.21 -0.27 6.72
N ARG A 117 -0.66 -1.43 6.36
CA ARG A 117 0.75 -1.62 6.01
C ARG A 117 0.87 -1.94 4.53
N LEU A 118 1.62 -1.11 3.81
CA LEU A 118 1.77 -1.23 2.36
C LEU A 118 3.24 -1.17 1.96
N PRO A 119 3.63 -1.94 0.94
CA PRO A 119 4.97 -1.86 0.38
C PRO A 119 5.20 -0.49 -0.24
N ALA A 120 6.42 0.00 -0.10
CA ALA A 120 6.80 1.32 -0.56
C ALA A 120 8.25 1.37 -1.03
N THR A 121 8.56 2.33 -1.89
CA THR A 121 9.92 2.60 -2.36
C THR A 121 10.29 4.03 -2.06
N THR A 122 11.46 4.24 -1.49
CA THR A 122 11.99 5.57 -1.22
C THR A 122 12.58 6.18 -2.49
N GLN A 123 12.34 7.45 -2.70
CA GLN A 123 12.94 8.25 -3.76
C GLN A 123 13.57 9.52 -3.19
N ALA A 124 14.53 10.08 -3.90
CA ALA A 124 15.02 11.40 -3.56
C ALA A 124 13.89 12.42 -3.64
N PHE A 125 13.88 13.40 -2.75
CA PHE A 125 12.91 14.50 -2.83
C PHE A 125 13.02 15.26 -4.15
N GLU A 126 14.25 15.52 -4.57
CA GLU A 126 14.62 16.03 -5.89
C GLU A 126 15.85 15.27 -6.39
N SER A 127 15.88 15.01 -7.68
CA SER A 127 17.04 14.45 -8.36
C SER A 127 17.28 15.17 -9.67
N ALA A 128 18.53 15.40 -10.01
CA ALA A 128 18.92 16.00 -11.27
C ALA A 128 20.18 15.34 -11.82
N THR A 129 20.17 15.04 -13.11
CA THR A 129 21.40 14.72 -13.85
C THR A 129 21.93 15.99 -14.49
N LEU A 130 23.15 16.36 -14.15
CA LEU A 130 23.83 17.54 -14.65
C LEU A 130 24.55 17.17 -15.92
N PHE A 131 24.27 17.90 -16.99
CA PHE A 131 24.89 17.72 -18.29
C PHE A 131 25.87 18.87 -18.58
N ALA A 132 26.87 18.61 -19.40
CA ALA A 132 27.73 19.63 -19.92
C ALA A 132 26.89 20.65 -20.75
N ARG A 133 27.12 21.95 -20.53
CA ARG A 133 26.49 23.05 -21.28
C ARG A 133 27.49 23.75 -22.20
N GLN A 134 28.76 23.33 -22.14
CA GLN A 134 29.87 23.82 -22.93
C GLN A 134 30.73 22.63 -23.36
N ASN A 135 31.22 22.68 -24.59
CA ASN A 135 32.21 21.72 -25.09
C ASN A 135 33.58 22.02 -24.50
N GLY A 136 34.33 21.00 -24.14
CA GLY A 136 35.65 21.17 -23.58
C GLY A 136 36.17 19.91 -22.87
N TYR A 137 37.22 20.04 -22.11
CA TYR A 137 37.80 18.97 -21.30
C TYR A 137 37.62 19.27 -19.82
N ILE A 138 37.39 18.23 -19.02
CA ILE A 138 37.34 18.38 -17.56
C ILE A 138 38.78 18.72 -17.07
N GLU A 139 38.98 19.93 -16.64
CA GLU A 139 40.26 20.39 -16.08
C GLU A 139 40.43 19.89 -14.65
N LYS A 140 39.40 20.09 -13.83
CA LYS A 140 39.40 19.72 -12.41
C LYS A 140 38.05 19.21 -11.97
N ARG A 141 38.06 18.23 -11.08
CA ARG A 141 36.90 17.69 -10.36
C ARG A 141 37.10 17.94 -8.86
N PHE A 142 36.08 18.50 -8.20
CA PHE A 142 36.13 18.89 -6.77
C PHE A 142 35.34 17.95 -5.88
N VAL A 143 34.46 17.10 -6.45
CA VAL A 143 33.57 16.21 -5.74
C VAL A 143 33.60 14.80 -6.31
N ASP A 144 33.19 13.82 -5.51
CA ASP A 144 33.07 12.44 -5.94
C ASP A 144 31.73 11.83 -5.45
N ILE A 145 31.45 10.58 -5.84
CA ILE A 145 30.27 9.85 -5.40
C ILE A 145 30.22 9.87 -3.86
N GLY A 146 29.06 10.13 -3.29
CA GLY A 146 28.84 10.27 -1.85
C GLY A 146 29.22 11.64 -1.27
N SER A 147 29.81 12.55 -2.04
CA SER A 147 30.11 13.91 -1.58
C SER A 147 28.83 14.69 -1.35
N ARG A 148 28.71 15.33 -0.18
CA ARG A 148 27.61 16.26 0.11
C ARG A 148 27.97 17.66 -0.35
N VAL A 149 27.07 18.28 -1.07
CA VAL A 149 27.25 19.59 -1.68
C VAL A 149 26.10 20.52 -1.34
N LYS A 150 26.39 21.82 -1.29
CA LYS A 150 25.38 22.88 -1.16
C LYS A 150 25.05 23.46 -2.52
N ALA A 151 23.89 24.08 -2.66
CA ALA A 151 23.50 24.84 -3.84
C ALA A 151 24.59 25.86 -4.20
N GLY A 152 24.97 25.91 -5.48
CA GLY A 152 26.04 26.77 -5.99
C GLY A 152 27.47 26.24 -5.76
N ALA A 153 27.67 25.13 -5.04
CA ALA A 153 29.00 24.53 -4.87
C ALA A 153 29.59 24.12 -6.23
N LEU A 154 30.87 24.40 -6.44
CA LEU A 154 31.58 24.02 -7.67
C LEU A 154 31.89 22.52 -7.65
N LEU A 155 31.40 21.81 -8.65
CA LEU A 155 31.56 20.35 -8.79
C LEU A 155 32.71 19.98 -9.71
N ALA A 156 32.80 20.66 -10.84
CA ALA A 156 33.87 20.50 -11.82
C ALA A 156 34.13 21.79 -12.58
N LEU A 157 35.33 21.89 -13.17
CA LEU A 157 35.73 22.93 -14.07
C LEU A 157 35.99 22.33 -15.45
N ILE A 158 35.34 22.90 -16.48
CA ILE A 158 35.53 22.54 -17.86
C ILE A 158 36.50 23.60 -18.46
N SER A 159 37.53 23.18 -19.13
CA SER A 159 38.41 24.02 -19.89
C SER A 159 37.89 24.15 -21.33
N ALA A 160 37.55 25.37 -21.75
CA ALA A 160 37.08 25.67 -23.10
C ALA A 160 37.82 26.91 -23.66
N PRO A 161 39.12 26.78 -24.00
CA PRO A 161 39.97 27.90 -24.39
C PRO A 161 39.43 28.67 -25.61
N GLU A 162 38.68 28.00 -26.46
CA GLU A 162 38.02 28.62 -27.62
C GLU A 162 37.04 29.75 -27.24
N VAL A 163 36.31 29.58 -26.13
CA VAL A 163 35.36 30.56 -25.63
C VAL A 163 36.12 31.74 -25.00
N ASP A 164 37.18 31.47 -24.28
CA ASP A 164 38.05 32.50 -23.70
C ASP A 164 38.68 33.37 -24.77
N ASP A 165 39.20 32.76 -25.84
CA ASP A 165 39.77 33.47 -26.98
C ASP A 165 38.72 34.31 -27.70
N GLN A 166 37.52 33.78 -27.95
CA GLN A 166 36.40 34.54 -28.54
C GLN A 166 35.99 35.73 -27.67
N LEU A 167 35.95 35.55 -26.35
CA LEU A 167 35.63 36.60 -25.40
C LEU A 167 36.69 37.71 -25.42
N ASN A 168 37.99 37.32 -25.41
CA ASN A 168 39.11 38.26 -25.50
C ASN A 168 39.07 39.05 -26.83
N GLN A 169 38.82 38.39 -27.95
CA GLN A 169 38.63 39.02 -29.24
C GLN A 169 37.47 40.03 -29.23
N ALA A 170 36.29 39.61 -28.68
CA ALA A 170 35.14 40.51 -28.61
C ALA A 170 35.38 41.75 -27.74
N ARG A 171 36.14 41.57 -26.62
CA ARG A 171 36.56 42.70 -25.77
C ARG A 171 37.54 43.65 -26.48
N ALA A 172 38.47 43.12 -27.28
CA ALA A 172 39.36 43.92 -28.09
C ALA A 172 38.57 44.74 -29.15
N GLN A 173 37.59 44.11 -29.79
CA GLN A 173 36.72 44.81 -30.77
C GLN A 173 35.88 45.91 -30.13
N LEU A 174 35.37 45.71 -28.89
CA LEU A 174 34.69 46.76 -28.13
C LEU A 174 35.62 47.98 -27.90
N LYS A 175 36.89 47.74 -27.53
CA LYS A 175 37.86 48.85 -27.36
C LYS A 175 38.05 49.65 -28.66
N GLN A 176 38.12 48.98 -29.82
CA GLN A 176 38.20 49.63 -31.14
C GLN A 176 36.93 50.45 -31.39
N MET A 177 35.73 49.96 -31.12
CA MET A 177 34.50 50.72 -31.33
C MET A 177 34.39 51.89 -30.36
N VAL A 178 34.90 51.81 -29.13
CA VAL A 178 34.97 52.98 -28.23
C VAL A 178 35.89 54.03 -28.74
N ALA A 179 37.07 53.68 -29.29
CA ALA A 179 37.97 54.65 -29.93
C ALA A 179 37.33 55.29 -31.15
N THR A 180 36.54 54.53 -31.93
CA THR A 180 35.77 55.11 -33.08
C THR A 180 34.70 56.09 -32.57
N LEU A 181 34.00 55.81 -31.46
CA LEU A 181 33.05 56.73 -30.85
C LEU A 181 33.72 58.04 -30.41
N GLU A 182 34.90 57.94 -29.78
CA GLU A 182 35.70 59.17 -29.46
C GLU A 182 36.01 59.99 -30.67
N GLN A 183 36.45 59.35 -31.77
CA GLN A 183 36.72 60.03 -33.04
C GLN A 183 35.49 60.75 -33.60
N VAL A 184 34.34 60.04 -33.72
CA VAL A 184 33.11 60.66 -34.28
C VAL A 184 32.52 61.70 -33.34
N THR A 185 32.72 61.54 -32.02
CA THR A 185 32.33 62.53 -31.00
C THR A 185 33.15 63.84 -31.19
N ALA A 186 34.46 63.75 -31.38
CA ALA A 186 35.31 64.94 -31.70
C ALA A 186 34.90 65.64 -33.02
N GLN A 187 34.52 64.84 -34.02
CA GLN A 187 34.00 65.39 -35.28
C GLN A 187 32.65 66.12 -35.09
N ARG A 188 31.74 65.53 -34.25
CA ARG A 188 30.47 66.18 -33.90
C ARG A 188 30.70 67.47 -33.13
N ASP A 189 31.64 67.50 -32.19
CA ASP A 189 31.96 68.68 -31.39
C ASP A 189 32.54 69.83 -32.29
N LEU A 190 33.41 69.46 -33.24
CA LEU A 190 33.87 70.45 -34.26
C LEU A 190 32.71 71.00 -35.08
N ALA A 191 31.81 70.17 -35.60
CA ALA A 191 30.62 70.55 -36.32
C ALA A 191 29.70 71.44 -35.51
N ASN A 192 29.51 71.11 -34.19
CA ASN A 192 28.72 71.87 -33.25
C ASN A 192 29.30 73.29 -33.04
N VAL A 193 30.60 73.43 -32.79
CA VAL A 193 31.25 74.70 -32.61
C VAL A 193 31.16 75.55 -33.91
N THR A 194 31.32 74.89 -35.06
CA THR A 194 31.20 75.56 -36.37
C THR A 194 29.78 76.11 -36.61
N ASN A 195 28.77 75.27 -36.31
CA ASN A 195 27.36 75.67 -36.42
C ASN A 195 27.00 76.80 -35.43
N GLN A 196 27.49 76.70 -34.18
CA GLN A 196 27.27 77.78 -33.19
C GLN A 196 27.87 79.10 -33.58
N ARG A 197 29.02 79.13 -34.23
CA ARG A 197 29.66 80.37 -34.79
C ARG A 197 28.90 80.90 -36.00
N ASN A 198 28.45 80.03 -36.92
CA ASN A 198 27.77 80.49 -38.18
C ASN A 198 26.31 80.89 -37.91
N ALA A 199 25.61 80.35 -36.99
CA ALA A 199 24.19 80.63 -36.76
C ALA A 199 23.87 82.10 -36.46
N PRO A 200 24.63 82.86 -35.61
CA PRO A 200 24.44 84.32 -35.47
C PRO A 200 24.81 85.10 -36.69
N LEU A 201 25.88 84.74 -37.41
CA LEU A 201 26.33 85.43 -38.59
C LEU A 201 25.28 85.37 -39.73
N VAL A 202 24.59 84.26 -39.85
CA VAL A 202 23.47 84.11 -40.82
C VAL A 202 22.27 84.97 -40.39
N ARG A 203 21.96 85.05 -39.09
CA ARG A 203 20.86 85.87 -38.55
C ARG A 203 21.12 87.39 -38.81
N GLU A 204 22.37 87.79 -38.68
CA GLU A 204 22.83 89.19 -38.86
C GLU A 204 23.06 89.53 -40.35
N GLY A 205 22.92 88.59 -41.29
CA GLY A 205 23.07 88.82 -42.74
C GLY A 205 24.51 88.74 -43.24
N TRP A 206 25.51 88.47 -42.42
CA TRP A 206 26.92 88.31 -42.73
C TRP A 206 27.30 87.01 -43.48
N GLN A 207 26.41 86.01 -43.38
CA GLN A 207 26.59 84.77 -44.09
C GLN A 207 25.28 84.38 -44.83
N THR A 208 25.43 83.59 -45.93
CA THR A 208 24.28 83.10 -46.72
C THR A 208 23.45 82.06 -45.94
N LYS A 209 22.11 82.02 -46.19
CA LYS A 209 21.21 80.98 -45.66
C LYS A 209 21.71 79.59 -46.04
N GLN A 210 22.23 79.36 -47.23
CA GLN A 210 22.81 78.12 -47.71
C GLN A 210 23.98 77.66 -46.79
N SER A 211 24.88 78.58 -46.37
CA SER A 211 25.98 78.26 -45.44
C SER A 211 25.48 77.84 -44.08
N GLY A 212 24.42 78.52 -43.58
CA GLY A 212 23.75 78.12 -42.31
C GLY A 212 23.12 76.76 -42.37
N ASP A 213 22.36 76.46 -43.42
CA ASP A 213 21.73 75.15 -43.63
C ASP A 213 22.79 74.07 -43.78
N GLN A 214 23.89 74.33 -44.49
CA GLN A 214 25.01 73.38 -44.64
C GLN A 214 25.61 72.99 -43.26
N THR A 215 25.91 73.98 -42.39
CA THR A 215 26.50 73.70 -41.09
C THR A 215 25.51 72.97 -40.14
N ARG A 216 24.22 73.36 -40.21
CA ARG A 216 23.16 72.68 -39.44
C ARG A 216 23.00 71.22 -39.87
N LEU A 217 22.95 70.95 -41.20
CA LEU A 217 22.81 69.58 -41.72
C LEU A 217 24.08 68.76 -41.45
N THR A 218 25.27 69.36 -41.53
CA THR A 218 26.51 68.68 -41.13
C THR A 218 26.50 68.28 -39.68
N LEU A 219 26.06 69.16 -38.74
CA LEU A 219 25.91 68.80 -37.33
C LEU A 219 24.88 67.69 -37.13
N ALA A 220 23.76 67.78 -37.84
CA ALA A 220 22.73 66.66 -37.75
C ALA A 220 23.31 65.33 -38.23
N ALA A 221 24.09 65.32 -39.32
CA ALA A 221 24.76 64.12 -39.82
C ALA A 221 25.78 63.55 -38.80
N GLN A 222 26.58 64.45 -38.15
CA GLN A 222 27.55 63.99 -37.14
C GLN A 222 26.85 63.51 -35.87
N ASN A 223 25.72 64.07 -35.45
CA ASN A 223 24.92 63.54 -34.37
C ASN A 223 24.38 62.11 -34.67
N ALA A 224 23.93 61.93 -35.92
CA ALA A 224 23.50 60.59 -36.35
C ALA A 224 24.66 59.58 -36.37
N ALA A 225 25.87 59.99 -36.75
CA ALA A 225 27.07 59.17 -36.72
C ALA A 225 27.45 58.75 -35.29
N VAL A 226 27.33 59.67 -34.33
CA VAL A 226 27.52 59.33 -32.90
C VAL A 226 26.47 58.31 -32.43
N ASN A 227 25.21 58.47 -32.83
CA ASN A 227 24.16 57.51 -32.47
C ASN A 227 24.44 56.13 -33.08
N VAL A 228 24.91 56.04 -34.31
CA VAL A 228 25.30 54.76 -34.94
C VAL A 228 26.48 54.13 -34.21
N ALA A 229 27.50 54.90 -33.80
CA ALA A 229 28.64 54.38 -33.06
C ALA A 229 28.21 53.85 -31.70
N ASN A 230 27.31 54.54 -31.01
CA ASN A 230 26.73 54.05 -29.74
C ASN A 230 25.92 52.74 -29.93
N ALA A 231 25.10 52.66 -30.97
CA ALA A 231 24.34 51.45 -31.29
C ALA A 231 25.27 50.23 -31.55
N ASN A 232 26.37 50.45 -32.26
CA ASN A 232 27.38 49.43 -32.53
C ASN A 232 28.05 48.94 -31.21
N ILE A 233 28.37 49.86 -30.30
CA ILE A 233 28.92 49.53 -28.97
C ILE A 233 27.93 48.67 -28.18
N GLU A 234 26.64 49.03 -28.16
CA GLU A 234 25.62 48.25 -27.45
C GLU A 234 25.45 46.85 -28.06
N ALA A 235 25.48 46.74 -29.39
CA ALA A 235 25.46 45.44 -30.06
C ALA A 235 26.68 44.58 -29.66
N GLN A 236 27.88 45.17 -29.59
CA GLN A 236 29.10 44.46 -29.19
C GLN A 236 29.07 44.06 -27.70
N LYS A 237 28.52 44.89 -26.81
CA LYS A 237 28.31 44.56 -25.40
C LYS A 237 27.37 43.37 -25.24
N ALA A 238 26.29 43.33 -26.03
CA ALA A 238 25.38 42.19 -26.05
C ALA A 238 26.10 40.89 -26.48
N GLN A 239 26.99 40.96 -27.45
CA GLN A 239 27.83 39.83 -27.88
C GLN A 239 28.77 39.37 -26.75
N ILE A 240 29.44 40.29 -26.08
CA ILE A 240 30.31 39.99 -24.92
C ILE A 240 29.50 39.31 -23.82
N SER A 241 28.33 39.85 -23.44
CA SER A 241 27.47 39.25 -22.44
C SER A 241 27.02 37.81 -22.79
N ARG A 242 26.82 37.52 -24.07
CA ARG A 242 26.54 36.16 -24.55
C ARG A 242 27.75 35.26 -24.32
N LEU A 243 28.95 35.67 -24.65
CA LEU A 243 30.18 34.90 -24.45
C LEU A 243 30.51 34.69 -22.96
N GLU A 244 30.30 35.71 -22.13
CA GLU A 244 30.45 35.60 -20.67
C GLU A 244 29.49 34.58 -20.05
N ARG A 245 28.23 34.52 -20.55
CA ARG A 245 27.31 33.41 -20.13
C ARG A 245 27.83 32.05 -20.58
N MET A 246 28.39 31.95 -21.80
CA MET A 246 28.99 30.68 -22.25
C MET A 246 30.19 30.30 -21.38
N GLN A 247 31.07 31.24 -21.05
CA GLN A 247 32.18 31.02 -20.13
C GLN A 247 31.70 30.59 -18.74
N SER A 248 30.58 31.16 -18.26
CA SER A 248 30.04 30.73 -16.94
C SER A 248 29.64 29.26 -16.90
N TYR A 249 29.36 28.64 -18.06
CA TYR A 249 29.02 27.20 -18.14
C TYR A 249 30.23 26.27 -18.00
N GLU A 250 31.45 26.80 -18.04
CA GLU A 250 32.66 26.05 -17.68
C GLU A 250 32.65 25.61 -16.22
N ARG A 251 31.97 26.36 -15.36
CA ARG A 251 31.82 26.09 -13.94
C ARG A 251 30.57 25.30 -13.70
N VAL A 252 30.73 23.99 -13.54
CA VAL A 252 29.62 23.09 -13.20
C VAL A 252 29.30 23.23 -11.71
N THR A 253 28.11 23.72 -11.39
CA THR A 253 27.68 23.96 -10.00
C THR A 253 26.45 23.13 -9.63
N ALA A 254 26.29 22.82 -8.33
CA ALA A 254 25.13 22.11 -7.81
C ALA A 254 23.88 23.01 -7.86
N PRO A 255 22.73 22.53 -8.39
CA PRO A 255 21.49 23.31 -8.47
C PRO A 255 20.78 23.43 -7.12
N PHE A 256 20.96 22.46 -6.21
CA PHE A 256 20.38 22.39 -4.88
C PHE A 256 21.30 21.63 -3.91
N ASP A 257 20.98 21.69 -2.62
CA ASP A 257 21.69 20.93 -1.59
C ASP A 257 21.40 19.43 -1.73
N GLY A 258 22.45 18.60 -1.73
CA GLY A 258 22.27 17.15 -1.88
C GLY A 258 23.56 16.36 -1.83
N VAL A 259 23.45 15.09 -2.22
CA VAL A 259 24.57 14.15 -2.33
C VAL A 259 24.78 13.76 -3.80
N ILE A 260 26.03 13.62 -4.21
CA ILE A 260 26.36 13.09 -5.54
C ILE A 260 26.12 11.57 -5.53
N THR A 261 25.15 11.13 -6.32
CA THR A 261 24.78 9.72 -6.42
C THR A 261 25.50 8.99 -7.55
N GLN A 262 25.85 9.72 -8.60
CA GLN A 262 26.56 9.17 -9.75
C GLN A 262 27.55 10.18 -10.32
N ARG A 263 28.67 9.68 -10.80
CA ARG A 263 29.70 10.42 -11.54
C ARG A 263 29.98 9.70 -12.87
N SER A 264 29.87 10.43 -13.96
CA SER A 264 30.08 9.88 -15.30
C SER A 264 31.31 10.46 -16.01
N ILE A 265 32.13 11.24 -15.29
CA ILE A 265 33.29 11.94 -15.85
C ILE A 265 34.54 11.78 -14.96
N ASP A 266 35.70 11.85 -15.58
CA ASP A 266 37.00 11.95 -14.94
C ASP A 266 37.77 13.16 -15.46
N THR A 267 38.81 13.58 -14.73
CA THR A 267 39.72 14.65 -15.18
C THR A 267 40.36 14.28 -16.50
N GLY A 268 40.32 15.17 -17.47
CA GLY A 268 40.77 14.96 -18.85
C GLY A 268 39.72 14.40 -19.80
N SER A 269 38.51 14.05 -19.31
CA SER A 269 37.41 13.60 -20.15
C SER A 269 36.94 14.73 -21.08
N LEU A 270 36.76 14.43 -22.36
CA LEU A 270 36.08 15.29 -23.31
C LEU A 270 34.59 15.30 -23.02
N VAL A 271 33.98 16.47 -22.93
CA VAL A 271 32.54 16.64 -22.72
C VAL A 271 31.91 17.47 -23.82
N THR A 272 30.70 17.12 -24.21
CA THR A 272 29.97 17.82 -25.28
C THR A 272 28.62 18.33 -24.78
N ALA A 273 28.26 19.52 -25.22
CA ALA A 273 27.01 20.22 -24.93
C ALA A 273 25.96 19.98 -26.01
N ASP A 274 25.80 18.73 -26.46
CA ASP A 274 24.77 18.39 -27.45
C ASP A 274 23.41 18.25 -26.78
N THR A 275 22.37 18.80 -27.43
CA THR A 275 20.98 18.72 -26.92
C THR A 275 20.37 17.33 -27.01
N SER A 276 20.88 16.47 -27.89
CA SER A 276 20.35 15.10 -28.08
C SER A 276 21.17 14.01 -27.39
N SER A 277 22.46 14.25 -27.14
CA SER A 277 23.40 13.29 -26.58
C SER A 277 24.49 13.94 -25.70
N GLY A 278 24.13 15.04 -25.02
CA GLY A 278 25.04 15.71 -24.10
C GLY A 278 25.65 14.79 -23.07
N SER A 279 26.94 15.01 -22.74
CA SER A 279 27.64 14.21 -21.75
C SER A 279 27.05 14.42 -20.36
N PRO A 280 26.51 13.38 -19.70
CA PRO A 280 26.14 13.46 -18.30
C PRO A 280 27.42 13.63 -17.47
N LEU A 281 27.39 14.50 -16.49
CA LEU A 281 28.54 14.78 -15.62
C LEU A 281 28.36 14.16 -14.23
N PHE A 282 27.31 14.56 -13.55
CA PHE A 282 26.95 14.11 -12.21
C PHE A 282 25.45 13.90 -12.09
N SER A 283 25.05 12.96 -11.24
CA SER A 283 23.69 12.91 -10.71
C SER A 283 23.72 13.36 -9.25
N ILE A 284 22.85 14.29 -8.90
CA ILE A 284 22.69 14.81 -7.55
C ILE A 284 21.29 14.48 -7.04
N ALA A 285 21.17 14.09 -5.78
CA ALA A 285 19.92 13.78 -5.13
C ALA A 285 19.80 14.53 -3.80
N ARG A 286 18.63 15.10 -3.52
CA ARG A 286 18.29 15.66 -2.22
C ARG A 286 17.77 14.55 -1.33
N ASP A 287 18.47 14.28 -0.24
CA ASP A 287 18.23 13.13 0.64
C ASP A 287 17.90 13.50 2.10
N ASN A 288 17.81 14.79 2.45
CA ASN A 288 17.41 15.27 3.79
C ASN A 288 15.93 15.01 4.11
N VAL A 289 15.11 14.93 3.07
CA VAL A 289 13.74 14.42 3.08
C VAL A 289 13.64 13.42 1.95
N LEU A 290 13.00 12.28 2.16
CA LEU A 290 12.76 11.31 1.12
C LEU A 290 11.28 11.27 0.78
N ARG A 291 11.00 11.16 -0.50
CA ARG A 291 9.68 10.90 -1.01
C ARG A 291 9.47 9.39 -1.06
N VAL A 292 8.45 8.92 -0.40
CA VAL A 292 8.11 7.50 -0.37
C VAL A 292 6.86 7.28 -1.21
N GLN A 293 7.00 6.49 -2.25
CA GLN A 293 5.90 6.15 -3.15
C GLN A 293 5.24 4.85 -2.70
N VAL A 294 3.93 4.92 -2.53
CA VAL A 294 3.09 3.82 -2.09
C VAL A 294 1.93 3.64 -3.06
N HIS A 295 1.76 2.44 -3.56
CA HIS A 295 0.60 2.06 -4.36
C HIS A 295 -0.49 1.53 -3.46
N VAL A 296 -1.50 2.35 -3.21
CA VAL A 296 -2.58 2.08 -2.26
C VAL A 296 -3.78 1.46 -2.98
N PRO A 297 -4.27 0.28 -2.54
CA PRO A 297 -5.46 -0.34 -3.10
C PRO A 297 -6.71 0.54 -2.96
N GLN A 298 -7.67 0.39 -3.87
CA GLN A 298 -8.86 1.24 -3.99
C GLN A 298 -9.71 1.30 -2.72
N ASP A 299 -9.78 0.21 -1.95
CA ASP A 299 -10.57 0.10 -0.71
C ASP A 299 -10.09 1.06 0.40
N VAL A 300 -8.79 1.37 0.43
CA VAL A 300 -8.15 2.26 1.39
C VAL A 300 -7.89 3.65 0.81
N ALA A 301 -7.68 3.74 -0.50
CA ALA A 301 -7.20 4.92 -1.19
C ALA A 301 -8.03 6.18 -0.93
N LEU A 302 -9.37 6.05 -0.90
CA LEU A 302 -10.30 7.17 -0.70
C LEU A 302 -10.27 7.74 0.74
N GLN A 303 -9.70 7.00 1.68
CA GLN A 303 -9.62 7.40 3.08
C GLN A 303 -8.32 8.14 3.40
N LEU A 304 -7.28 7.97 2.56
CA LEU A 304 -6.00 8.66 2.72
C LEU A 304 -6.09 10.09 2.23
N LYS A 305 -5.70 11.02 3.08
CA LYS A 305 -5.71 12.47 2.78
C LYS A 305 -4.34 13.06 3.05
N PRO A 306 -3.95 14.10 2.32
CA PRO A 306 -2.75 14.87 2.65
C PRO A 306 -2.78 15.34 4.11
N GLY A 307 -1.61 15.32 4.77
CA GLY A 307 -1.43 15.64 6.19
C GLY A 307 -1.66 14.48 7.16
N MET A 308 -2.05 13.29 6.70
CA MET A 308 -2.14 12.11 7.56
C MET A 308 -0.74 11.57 7.89
N GLU A 309 -0.57 11.09 9.12
CA GLU A 309 0.65 10.48 9.58
C GLU A 309 1.00 9.22 8.78
N ALA A 310 2.26 9.11 8.41
CA ALA A 310 2.86 7.96 7.77
C ALA A 310 4.14 7.58 8.52
N ALA A 311 4.37 6.30 8.71
CA ALA A 311 5.60 5.80 9.30
C ALA A 311 6.24 4.76 8.38
N LEU A 312 7.50 4.97 8.01
CA LEU A 312 8.27 4.03 7.20
C LEU A 312 9.09 3.11 8.11
N ASP A 313 8.94 1.83 7.90
CA ASP A 313 9.79 0.77 8.44
C ASP A 313 10.64 0.20 7.30
N VAL A 314 11.94 0.10 7.53
CA VAL A 314 12.91 -0.44 6.57
C VAL A 314 13.50 -1.71 7.17
N PRO A 315 13.48 -2.85 6.47
CA PRO A 315 13.96 -4.14 7.01
C PRO A 315 15.43 -4.11 7.45
N GLU A 316 16.27 -3.31 6.77
CA GLU A 316 17.70 -3.16 7.07
C GLU A 316 17.98 -2.37 8.35
N LEU A 317 16.98 -1.67 8.89
CA LEU A 317 17.07 -0.86 10.10
C LEU A 317 16.00 -1.29 11.13
N PRO A 318 16.10 -2.51 11.69
CA PRO A 318 15.08 -3.06 12.56
C PRO A 318 14.92 -2.21 13.83
N GLY A 319 13.66 -1.97 14.21
CA GLY A 319 13.32 -1.19 15.41
C GLY A 319 13.38 0.33 15.22
N GLN A 320 13.82 0.84 14.07
CA GLN A 320 13.77 2.26 13.76
C GLN A 320 12.54 2.56 12.90
N ARG A 321 11.77 3.58 13.31
CA ARG A 321 10.63 4.09 12.57
C ARG A 321 10.92 5.50 12.11
N PHE A 322 10.69 5.74 10.84
CA PHE A 322 10.90 7.06 10.26
C PHE A 322 9.54 7.71 10.05
N ALA A 323 9.28 8.73 10.85
CA ALA A 323 8.02 9.45 10.80
C ALA A 323 7.98 10.43 9.63
N GLY A 324 6.80 10.58 9.06
CA GLY A 324 6.50 11.53 8.01
C GLY A 324 5.01 11.72 7.85
N GLU A 325 4.60 12.30 6.75
CA GLU A 325 3.21 12.59 6.46
C GLU A 325 2.88 12.36 4.98
N VAL A 326 1.63 12.06 4.70
CA VAL A 326 1.11 12.01 3.33
C VAL A 326 1.19 13.41 2.74
N ALA A 327 2.06 13.60 1.77
CA ALA A 327 2.23 14.88 1.10
C ALA A 327 1.23 15.08 -0.03
N ARG A 328 1.01 14.04 -0.82
CA ARG A 328 0.16 14.06 -2.03
C ARG A 328 -0.48 12.72 -2.30
N THR A 329 -1.66 12.77 -2.90
CA THR A 329 -2.33 11.61 -3.46
C THR A 329 -2.65 11.87 -4.91
N ALA A 330 -2.47 10.89 -5.77
CA ALA A 330 -2.93 10.99 -7.16
C ALA A 330 -4.45 11.17 -7.19
N THR A 331 -4.95 11.83 -8.23
CA THR A 331 -6.40 12.03 -8.42
C THR A 331 -7.07 10.92 -9.23
N ALA A 332 -6.26 10.05 -9.82
CA ALA A 332 -6.73 8.94 -10.65
C ALA A 332 -6.08 7.63 -10.20
N LEU A 333 -6.86 6.56 -10.24
CA LEU A 333 -6.35 5.19 -10.05
C LEU A 333 -5.65 4.73 -11.33
N ASP A 334 -4.58 3.97 -11.15
CA ASP A 334 -3.99 3.20 -12.24
C ASP A 334 -4.98 2.10 -12.67
N ALA A 335 -5.30 2.07 -13.96
CA ALA A 335 -6.33 1.19 -14.51
C ALA A 335 -5.95 -0.30 -14.45
N ASN A 336 -4.65 -0.63 -14.50
CA ASN A 336 -4.17 -2.00 -14.53
C ASN A 336 -4.08 -2.59 -13.13
N SER A 337 -3.49 -1.84 -12.19
CA SER A 337 -3.27 -2.29 -10.81
C SER A 337 -4.43 -1.96 -9.87
N ARG A 338 -5.33 -1.04 -10.26
CA ARG A 338 -6.40 -0.47 -9.44
C ARG A 338 -5.89 0.11 -8.12
N THR A 339 -4.71 0.70 -8.18
CA THR A 339 -4.09 1.36 -7.04
C THR A 339 -4.01 2.87 -7.24
N LEU A 340 -4.01 3.61 -6.16
CA LEU A 340 -3.77 5.05 -6.13
C LEU A 340 -2.32 5.29 -5.69
N LEU A 341 -1.58 6.08 -6.46
CA LEU A 341 -0.25 6.50 -6.03
C LEU A 341 -0.39 7.55 -4.93
N VAL A 342 0.20 7.25 -3.78
CA VAL A 342 0.32 8.14 -2.63
C VAL A 342 1.80 8.41 -2.38
N GLU A 343 2.14 9.68 -2.20
CA GLU A 343 3.49 10.09 -1.84
C GLU A 343 3.50 10.60 -0.40
N ALA A 344 4.36 10.00 0.42
CA ALA A 344 4.63 10.44 1.77
C ALA A 344 6.04 11.04 1.86
N ASP A 345 6.16 12.19 2.51
CA ASP A 345 7.45 12.84 2.75
C ASP A 345 7.97 12.42 4.12
N ILE A 346 9.09 11.70 4.12
CA ILE A 346 9.73 11.14 5.33
C ILE A 346 10.99 11.93 5.64
N LYS A 347 11.11 12.43 6.87
CA LYS A 347 12.28 13.17 7.34
C LYS A 347 13.48 12.22 7.50
N ASN A 348 14.62 12.62 6.94
CA ASN A 348 15.88 11.88 6.98
C ASN A 348 17.01 12.77 7.52
N ALA A 349 16.80 13.36 8.69
CA ALA A 349 17.75 14.30 9.28
C ALA A 349 19.15 13.68 9.55
N ASP A 350 19.18 12.41 9.91
CA ASP A 350 20.41 11.66 10.18
C ASP A 350 21.03 11.03 8.94
N TYR A 351 20.40 11.18 7.78
CA TYR A 351 20.83 10.59 6.50
C TYR A 351 21.02 9.06 6.54
N LYS A 352 20.24 8.38 7.37
CA LYS A 352 20.29 6.91 7.49
C LYS A 352 19.59 6.20 6.35
N LEU A 353 18.62 6.88 5.74
CA LEU A 353 17.88 6.37 4.59
C LEU A 353 18.53 6.84 3.30
N SER A 354 18.61 5.96 2.32
CA SER A 354 19.03 6.28 0.96
C SER A 354 17.83 6.22 0.00
N PRO A 355 17.83 7.01 -1.05
CA PRO A 355 16.88 6.82 -2.15
C PRO A 355 17.03 5.41 -2.77
N GLY A 356 15.92 4.80 -3.16
CA GLY A 356 15.90 3.46 -3.76
C GLY A 356 15.71 2.31 -2.78
N LEU A 357 15.62 2.57 -1.46
CA LEU A 357 15.33 1.54 -0.48
C LEU A 357 13.87 1.09 -0.59
N TYR A 358 13.66 -0.20 -0.41
CA TYR A 358 12.35 -0.79 -0.23
C TYR A 358 11.99 -0.82 1.24
N GLY A 359 10.72 -0.55 1.56
CA GLY A 359 10.23 -0.57 2.93
C GLY A 359 8.74 -0.80 3.00
N THR A 360 8.21 -0.74 4.20
CA THR A 360 6.77 -0.81 4.48
C THR A 360 6.32 0.49 5.14
N VAL A 361 5.34 1.14 4.53
CA VAL A 361 4.71 2.31 5.14
C VAL A 361 3.46 1.88 5.88
N ARG A 362 3.31 2.42 7.08
CA ARG A 362 2.11 2.30 7.91
C ARG A 362 1.33 3.59 7.88
N PHE A 363 0.03 3.45 7.62
CA PHE A 363 -0.93 4.54 7.70
C PHE A 363 -1.96 4.24 8.78
N ASN A 364 -2.29 5.24 9.60
CA ASN A 364 -3.39 5.18 10.55
C ASN A 364 -4.64 5.73 9.89
N VAL A 365 -5.45 4.85 9.30
CA VAL A 365 -6.64 5.23 8.53
C VAL A 365 -7.85 5.29 9.44
N PRO A 366 -8.56 6.44 9.54
CA PRO A 366 -9.80 6.54 10.31
C PRO A 366 -10.84 5.58 9.75
N ARG A 367 -11.58 4.91 10.63
CA ARG A 367 -12.68 4.03 10.20
C ARG A 367 -13.93 4.87 9.90
N PRO A 368 -14.58 4.65 8.75
CA PRO A 368 -15.80 5.41 8.40
C PRO A 368 -16.98 5.07 9.32
N VAL A 369 -16.98 3.88 9.93
CA VAL A 369 -18.02 3.40 10.84
C VAL A 369 -17.33 2.72 12.03
N PRO A 370 -17.76 3.01 13.29
CA PRO A 370 -17.27 2.29 14.44
C PRO A 370 -17.63 0.80 14.31
N ILE A 371 -16.65 -0.05 14.54
CA ILE A 371 -16.84 -1.51 14.55
C ILE A 371 -17.07 -2.00 15.97
N MET A 372 -17.79 -3.11 16.10
CA MET A 372 -17.92 -3.81 17.37
C MET A 372 -17.01 -5.03 17.35
N MET A 373 -16.17 -5.18 18.37
CA MET A 373 -15.38 -6.39 18.56
C MET A 373 -16.14 -7.32 19.49
N ILE A 374 -16.36 -8.55 19.06
CA ILE A 374 -17.01 -9.58 19.84
C ILE A 374 -16.18 -10.86 19.85
N PRO A 375 -16.26 -11.68 20.91
CA PRO A 375 -15.65 -13.00 20.90
C PRO A 375 -16.23 -13.86 19.77
N SER A 376 -15.37 -14.58 19.03
CA SER A 376 -15.80 -15.50 17.96
C SER A 376 -16.78 -16.58 18.47
N ALA A 377 -16.67 -16.98 19.76
CA ALA A 377 -17.58 -17.90 20.42
C ALA A 377 -19.03 -17.39 20.57
N ALA A 378 -19.29 -16.10 20.32
CA ALA A 378 -20.65 -15.55 20.35
C ALA A 378 -21.39 -15.67 19.02
N LEU A 379 -20.69 -16.09 17.94
CA LEU A 379 -21.28 -16.24 16.62
C LEU A 379 -22.12 -17.51 16.51
N ILE A 380 -23.28 -17.38 15.89
CA ILE A 380 -24.20 -18.48 15.56
C ILE A 380 -24.24 -18.57 14.03
N PHE A 381 -23.90 -19.76 13.53
CA PHE A 381 -23.97 -20.07 12.10
C PHE A 381 -25.12 -21.09 11.88
N ASP A 382 -26.14 -20.65 11.17
CA ASP A 382 -27.27 -21.51 10.84
C ASP A 382 -27.80 -21.26 9.44
N GLN A 383 -28.90 -21.94 9.08
CA GLN A 383 -29.55 -21.77 7.76
C GLN A 383 -30.03 -20.35 7.46
N HIS A 384 -30.11 -19.47 8.44
CA HIS A 384 -30.49 -18.06 8.30
C HIS A 384 -29.29 -17.13 8.16
N GLY A 385 -28.08 -17.69 8.15
CA GLY A 385 -26.81 -16.98 8.04
C GLY A 385 -26.15 -16.72 9.39
N THR A 386 -25.23 -15.76 9.41
CA THR A 386 -24.46 -15.41 10.63
C THR A 386 -25.28 -14.51 11.52
N ARG A 387 -25.48 -14.94 12.77
CA ARG A 387 -26.26 -14.24 13.78
C ARG A 387 -25.52 -14.18 15.11
N VAL A 388 -25.95 -13.28 15.98
CA VAL A 388 -25.55 -13.20 17.38
C VAL A 388 -26.79 -13.16 18.28
N ALA A 389 -26.66 -13.61 19.49
CA ALA A 389 -27.71 -13.53 20.47
C ALA A 389 -27.41 -12.41 21.49
N THR A 390 -28.37 -11.51 21.72
CA THR A 390 -28.31 -10.50 22.79
C THR A 390 -29.32 -10.79 23.87
N ASN A 391 -29.00 -10.39 25.09
CA ASN A 391 -29.95 -10.45 26.20
C ASN A 391 -30.70 -9.13 26.33
N VAL A 392 -32.03 -9.19 26.25
CA VAL A 392 -32.94 -8.08 26.56
C VAL A 392 -33.91 -8.55 27.65
N ASP A 393 -33.76 -8.04 28.84
CA ASP A 393 -34.64 -8.37 30.00
C ASP A 393 -34.80 -9.84 30.30
N GLY A 394 -33.70 -10.63 30.22
CA GLY A 394 -33.73 -12.08 30.48
C GLY A 394 -34.20 -12.94 29.31
N VAL A 395 -34.34 -12.32 28.12
CA VAL A 395 -34.80 -13.01 26.91
C VAL A 395 -33.74 -12.89 25.81
N ALA A 396 -33.42 -13.96 25.13
CA ALA A 396 -32.51 -13.98 24.00
C ALA A 396 -33.16 -13.36 22.75
N ARG A 397 -32.51 -12.41 22.13
CA ARG A 397 -32.86 -11.85 20.82
C ARG A 397 -31.76 -12.16 19.82
N LEU A 398 -32.13 -12.72 18.68
CA LEU A 398 -31.20 -13.07 17.60
C LEU A 398 -31.15 -11.91 16.61
N HIS A 399 -29.94 -11.43 16.32
CA HIS A 399 -29.68 -10.39 15.34
C HIS A 399 -28.82 -10.93 14.22
N LYS A 400 -29.22 -10.69 12.97
CA LYS A 400 -28.38 -10.97 11.80
C LYS A 400 -27.26 -9.92 11.81
N VAL A 401 -26.00 -10.36 11.66
CA VAL A 401 -24.84 -9.48 11.67
C VAL A 401 -24.04 -9.61 10.40
N THR A 402 -23.36 -8.51 10.05
CA THR A 402 -22.38 -8.48 8.97
C THR A 402 -20.99 -8.53 9.59
N LEU A 403 -20.22 -9.55 9.23
CA LEU A 403 -18.86 -9.74 9.71
C LEU A 403 -17.90 -8.80 8.95
N GLY A 404 -16.88 -8.33 9.66
CA GLY A 404 -15.68 -7.70 9.12
C GLY A 404 -14.50 -8.65 9.16
N ASP A 405 -13.33 -8.13 9.58
CA ASP A 405 -12.10 -8.90 9.70
C ASP A 405 -12.21 -9.90 10.87
N ASP A 406 -11.70 -11.11 10.68
CA ASP A 406 -11.62 -12.16 11.71
C ASP A 406 -10.19 -12.17 12.29
N GLU A 407 -10.06 -11.88 13.59
CA GLU A 407 -8.80 -11.88 14.33
C GLU A 407 -8.60 -13.20 15.12
N GLY A 408 -9.40 -14.22 14.85
CA GLY A 408 -9.36 -15.54 15.49
C GLY A 408 -10.13 -15.60 16.81
N ALA A 409 -9.61 -15.02 17.88
CA ALA A 409 -10.32 -15.00 19.17
C ALA A 409 -11.47 -13.99 19.19
N GLN A 410 -11.39 -12.94 18.41
CA GLN A 410 -12.40 -11.89 18.25
C GLN A 410 -12.73 -11.67 16.78
N VAL A 411 -13.97 -11.27 16.52
CA VAL A 411 -14.46 -10.99 15.17
C VAL A 411 -15.06 -9.59 15.14
N GLN A 412 -14.78 -8.87 14.09
CA GLN A 412 -15.33 -7.54 13.85
C GLN A 412 -16.74 -7.65 13.31
N ILE A 413 -17.66 -6.89 13.89
CA ILE A 413 -19.03 -6.72 13.40
C ILE A 413 -19.17 -5.32 12.83
N ILE A 414 -19.48 -5.23 11.53
CA ILE A 414 -19.66 -3.97 10.81
C ILE A 414 -21.12 -3.49 10.89
N GLY A 415 -22.08 -4.43 11.03
CA GLY A 415 -23.49 -4.07 11.05
C GLY A 415 -24.34 -5.11 11.74
N GLY A 416 -25.54 -4.69 12.19
CA GLY A 416 -26.51 -5.57 12.85
C GLY A 416 -26.42 -5.61 14.37
N LEU A 417 -25.47 -4.90 15.00
CA LEU A 417 -25.28 -4.82 16.43
C LEU A 417 -25.04 -3.36 16.84
N ALA A 418 -25.56 -2.97 18.01
CA ALA A 418 -25.35 -1.63 18.53
C ALA A 418 -24.40 -1.63 19.76
N PRO A 419 -23.62 -0.57 19.98
CA PRO A 419 -22.79 -0.43 21.17
C PRO A 419 -23.64 -0.51 22.46
N GLY A 420 -23.09 -1.16 23.49
CA GLY A 420 -23.74 -1.28 24.79
C GLY A 420 -24.75 -2.41 24.90
N GLN A 421 -25.09 -3.11 23.83
CA GLN A 421 -25.94 -4.29 23.90
C GLN A 421 -25.27 -5.42 24.69
N ASN A 422 -26.07 -6.19 25.42
CA ASN A 422 -25.63 -7.32 26.21
C ASN A 422 -25.53 -8.57 25.31
N LEU A 423 -24.36 -8.90 24.87
CA LEU A 423 -24.06 -10.05 23.99
C LEU A 423 -24.00 -11.34 24.82
N ILE A 424 -24.61 -12.40 24.36
CA ILE A 424 -24.50 -13.75 24.94
C ILE A 424 -23.24 -14.40 24.35
N VAL A 425 -22.29 -14.70 25.22
CA VAL A 425 -21.07 -15.41 24.84
C VAL A 425 -21.30 -16.90 24.95
N ASN A 426 -20.91 -17.64 23.91
CA ASN A 426 -21.08 -19.10 23.84
C ASN A 426 -22.55 -19.54 23.93
N PRO A 427 -23.44 -19.07 23.04
CA PRO A 427 -24.84 -19.45 23.05
C PRO A 427 -24.99 -20.97 22.82
N PRO A 428 -25.93 -21.65 23.49
CA PRO A 428 -26.17 -23.07 23.26
C PRO A 428 -26.66 -23.34 21.84
N ALA A 429 -26.31 -24.49 21.30
CA ALA A 429 -26.78 -24.90 19.98
C ALA A 429 -28.31 -24.94 19.95
N GLY A 430 -28.91 -24.28 18.98
CA GLY A 430 -30.37 -24.21 18.82
C GLY A 430 -31.06 -23.15 19.68
N ILE A 431 -30.35 -22.14 20.21
CA ILE A 431 -31.01 -21.03 20.89
C ILE A 431 -31.98 -20.31 19.93
N GLU A 432 -33.22 -20.16 20.36
CA GLU A 432 -34.28 -19.55 19.59
C GLU A 432 -34.55 -18.11 20.02
N ASN A 433 -35.12 -17.34 19.12
CA ASN A 433 -35.54 -15.97 19.44
C ASN A 433 -36.69 -15.98 20.45
N GLY A 434 -36.52 -15.32 21.58
CA GLY A 434 -37.49 -15.34 22.68
C GLY A 434 -37.20 -16.36 23.80
N ALA A 435 -36.11 -17.14 23.70
CA ALA A 435 -35.72 -18.10 24.73
C ALA A 435 -35.38 -17.36 26.05
N LYS A 436 -35.92 -17.87 27.19
CA LYS A 436 -35.57 -17.35 28.50
C LYS A 436 -34.17 -17.77 28.88
N ILE A 437 -33.38 -16.83 29.38
CA ILE A 437 -32.00 -17.03 29.79
C ILE A 437 -31.77 -16.48 31.18
N ALA A 438 -30.90 -17.13 31.97
CA ALA A 438 -30.39 -16.61 33.23
C ALA A 438 -28.98 -16.07 33.01
N VAL A 439 -28.65 -14.95 33.64
CA VAL A 439 -27.31 -14.36 33.57
C VAL A 439 -26.41 -15.12 34.56
N ALA A 440 -25.33 -15.71 34.04
CA ALA A 440 -24.29 -16.29 34.89
C ALA A 440 -23.59 -15.17 35.68
N ALA A 441 -23.40 -15.34 36.98
CA ALA A 441 -22.60 -14.44 37.78
C ALA A 441 -21.17 -14.36 37.19
N PRO A 442 -20.53 -13.18 37.16
CA PRO A 442 -19.19 -13.05 36.64
C PRO A 442 -18.22 -13.90 37.45
N THR A 443 -17.68 -14.94 36.83
CA THR A 443 -16.52 -15.67 37.38
C THR A 443 -15.33 -14.71 37.29
N HIS A 444 -14.86 -14.21 38.42
CA HIS A 444 -13.59 -13.47 38.47
C HIS A 444 -12.50 -14.36 37.87
N PRO A 445 -11.64 -13.84 36.98
CA PRO A 445 -10.49 -14.60 36.55
C PRO A 445 -9.65 -14.91 37.81
N VAL A 446 -9.39 -16.17 38.02
CA VAL A 446 -8.37 -16.61 38.99
C VAL A 446 -7.07 -15.97 38.55
N PRO A 447 -6.35 -15.21 39.40
CA PRO A 447 -5.07 -14.64 39.03
C PRO A 447 -4.10 -15.78 38.72
N GLU A 448 -3.59 -15.82 37.50
CA GLU A 448 -2.50 -16.72 37.08
C GLU A 448 -1.17 -16.26 37.72
N ALA A 449 -1.02 -16.57 39.01
CA ALA A 449 0.17 -16.26 39.79
C ALA A 449 0.46 -17.40 40.76
N ALA A 450 0.80 -18.61 40.24
CA ALA A 450 1.47 -19.65 41.03
C ALA A 450 2.05 -20.80 40.15
N ALA A 451 2.58 -20.51 38.97
CA ALA A 451 3.26 -21.53 38.15
C ALA A 451 4.74 -21.17 37.79
N SER A 452 5.36 -20.19 38.44
CA SER A 452 6.74 -19.84 38.17
C SER A 452 7.70 -19.90 39.37
N ALA A 453 7.36 -20.68 40.39
CA ALA A 453 8.20 -20.83 41.60
C ALA A 453 8.69 -22.28 41.89
N SER A 454 8.70 -23.19 40.91
CA SER A 454 9.22 -24.55 41.17
C SER A 454 10.37 -25.02 40.25
N HIS A 455 10.99 -24.16 39.46
CA HIS A 455 12.14 -24.56 38.63
C HIS A 455 13.45 -23.80 38.89
N ALA A 456 13.61 -23.12 40.04
CA ALA A 456 14.84 -22.40 40.37
C ALA A 456 15.61 -23.02 41.55
N THR A 457 15.49 -24.31 41.86
CA THR A 457 16.26 -24.94 42.98
C THR A 457 16.86 -26.30 42.58
N GLN A 458 17.37 -26.46 41.36
CA GLN A 458 18.16 -27.66 41.00
C GLN A 458 19.24 -27.34 39.94
N ALA A 459 20.05 -26.32 40.16
CA ALA A 459 21.27 -26.08 39.36
C ALA A 459 22.38 -25.45 40.17
N VAL A 460 22.65 -25.92 41.38
CA VAL A 460 23.92 -25.69 42.07
C VAL A 460 24.27 -26.98 42.81
N GLN A 461 24.82 -27.94 42.08
CA GLN A 461 25.71 -29.03 42.53
C GLN A 461 25.96 -29.98 41.36
N ARG A 462 26.91 -29.56 40.49
CA ARG A 462 27.93 -30.47 39.93
C ARG A 462 28.96 -29.63 39.22
#